data_7014ed3557bef3a26729efce5507b824
#
_entry.id   7014ed3557bef3a26729efce5507b824
#
_cell.length_a   1.000
_cell.length_b   1.000
_cell.length_c   1.000
_cell.angle_alpha   90.00
_cell.angle_beta   90.00
_cell.angle_gamma   90.00
#
_symmetry.space_group_name_H-M   'P 1'
#
loop_
_entity.id
_entity.type
_entity.pdbx_description
1 polymer ?
#
loop_
_entity_poly.entity_id
_entity_poly.type
_entity_poly.pdbx_seq_one_letter_code
_entity_poly.pdbx_strand_id
1 'polypeptide(L)'
;MTQDKPSCLLTCEVLWDCFPDRELLGGATLNVAYHLHQLETRSILLSSVGRDRLGELALRQIRDEWGCDTRFIRTLDDAPTGTVTVTLDDRGEPSYEVGTPAAWDQIDIPAEAAAMRPEAFVFGSVALRSGHNRRSFADFLESYDGLRCFDANLRPPHNSVEMVLEWARRADFLKMNGEELDVLGRAAGCGDGDPESKLNALAGMSGVNTICVTRAEEPAVMLWQGAVFHGETFPVEVVDAVGGGDAFFASMIDSLLHPPFDPAGALRRATALGSWVVSRRGAQPPYDGSQPR
;
A
#
# COMPACT_ATOMS: atom_id res chain seq x y z
N MET A 1 2.99 -22.59 -23.37
CA MET A 1 3.07 -21.14 -23.37
C MET A 1 2.98 -20.76 -21.90
N THR A 2 4.06 -20.34 -21.27
CA THR A 2 4.03 -19.74 -19.94
C THR A 2 3.23 -18.46 -20.10
N GLN A 3 2.01 -18.38 -19.51
CA GLN A 3 1.33 -17.10 -19.36
C GLN A 3 2.30 -16.16 -18.67
N ASP A 4 2.60 -15.01 -19.26
CA ASP A 4 3.37 -13.99 -18.58
C ASP A 4 2.62 -13.65 -17.28
N LYS A 5 3.35 -13.69 -16.15
CA LYS A 5 2.78 -13.35 -14.84
C LYS A 5 2.27 -11.91 -14.89
N PRO A 6 1.10 -11.62 -14.29
CA PRO A 6 0.61 -10.25 -14.24
C PRO A 6 1.63 -9.35 -13.53
N SER A 7 1.66 -8.09 -13.91
CA SER A 7 2.63 -7.12 -13.42
C SER A 7 1.97 -5.90 -12.81
N CYS A 8 2.56 -5.40 -11.73
CA CYS A 8 2.17 -4.18 -11.05
C CYS A 8 3.31 -3.16 -11.11
N LEU A 9 2.99 -1.93 -11.44
CA LEU A 9 3.85 -0.77 -11.28
C LEU A 9 3.52 -0.12 -9.94
N LEU A 10 4.50 -0.02 -9.05
CA LEU A 10 4.26 0.46 -7.68
C LEU A 10 5.12 1.69 -7.38
N THR A 11 4.49 2.77 -6.91
CA THR A 11 5.20 3.96 -6.42
C THR A 11 5.48 3.80 -4.93
N CYS A 12 6.73 3.48 -4.59
CA CYS A 12 7.11 3.07 -3.23
C CYS A 12 7.74 4.20 -2.42
N GLU A 13 7.28 4.38 -1.19
CA GLU A 13 8.01 5.13 -0.19
C GLU A 13 9.13 4.24 0.37
N VAL A 14 10.34 4.28 -0.21
CA VAL A 14 11.47 3.56 0.38
C VAL A 14 11.99 4.34 1.56
N LEU A 15 11.74 3.82 2.76
CA LEU A 15 12.12 4.47 4.01
C LEU A 15 12.57 3.45 5.06
N TRP A 16 13.20 3.95 6.11
CA TRP A 16 13.60 3.16 7.26
C TRP A 16 12.87 3.64 8.51
N ASP A 17 12.23 2.72 9.21
CA ASP A 17 11.74 2.94 10.57
C ASP A 17 12.93 2.83 11.52
N CYS A 18 13.36 3.98 12.02
CA CYS A 18 14.55 4.12 12.88
C CYS A 18 14.12 4.08 14.35
N PHE A 19 14.26 2.93 14.97
CA PHE A 19 14.11 2.74 16.42
C PHE A 19 15.44 3.06 17.12
N PRO A 20 15.45 3.27 18.46
CA PRO A 20 16.69 3.52 19.19
C PRO A 20 17.73 2.40 19.08
N ASP A 21 17.32 1.16 18.83
CA ASP A 21 18.15 -0.06 18.83
C ASP A 21 18.23 -0.75 17.46
N ARG A 22 17.42 -0.37 16.49
CA ARG A 22 17.37 -1.02 15.19
C ARG A 22 16.79 -0.14 14.09
N GLU A 23 17.08 -0.50 12.86
CA GLU A 23 16.51 0.10 11.65
C GLU A 23 15.76 -0.99 10.88
N LEU A 24 14.52 -0.72 10.48
CA LEU A 24 13.70 -1.65 9.68
C LEU A 24 13.31 -0.98 8.37
N LEU A 25 13.58 -1.65 7.24
CA LEU A 25 13.14 -1.18 5.93
C LEU A 25 11.63 -1.26 5.85
N GLY A 26 10.98 -0.19 5.37
CA GLY A 26 9.54 -0.07 5.33
C GLY A 26 9.07 0.90 4.25
N GLY A 27 7.80 1.25 4.36
CA GLY A 27 7.02 2.02 3.41
C GLY A 27 5.81 1.23 2.96
N ALA A 28 4.61 1.80 3.06
CA ALA A 28 3.37 1.06 2.83
C ALA A 28 3.35 0.40 1.45
N THR A 29 3.58 1.16 0.39
CA THR A 29 3.57 0.61 -0.97
C THR A 29 4.78 -0.31 -1.25
N LEU A 30 5.90 -0.11 -0.55
CA LEU A 30 7.04 -1.04 -0.62
C LEU A 30 6.71 -2.40 0.02
N ASN A 31 5.98 -2.39 1.14
CA ASN A 31 5.48 -3.62 1.78
C ASN A 31 4.51 -4.37 0.83
N VAL A 32 3.60 -3.64 0.17
CA VAL A 32 2.71 -4.22 -0.85
C VAL A 32 3.52 -4.86 -1.97
N ALA A 33 4.59 -4.21 -2.46
CA ALA A 33 5.45 -4.75 -3.52
C ALA A 33 6.13 -6.05 -3.10
N TYR A 34 6.62 -6.12 -1.84
CA TYR A 34 7.18 -7.35 -1.28
C TYR A 34 6.16 -8.50 -1.32
N HIS A 35 4.95 -8.27 -0.78
CA HIS A 35 3.93 -9.32 -0.74
C HIS A 35 3.45 -9.75 -2.13
N LEU A 36 3.26 -8.83 -3.07
CA LEU A 36 2.93 -9.16 -4.46
C LEU A 36 4.02 -10.03 -5.09
N HIS A 37 5.30 -9.70 -4.87
CA HIS A 37 6.42 -10.51 -5.35
C HIS A 37 6.37 -11.93 -4.78
N GLN A 38 6.09 -12.07 -3.47
CA GLN A 38 5.96 -13.38 -2.80
C GLN A 38 4.72 -14.16 -3.27
N LEU A 39 3.67 -13.49 -3.74
CA LEU A 39 2.48 -14.08 -4.38
C LEU A 39 2.70 -14.38 -5.88
N GLU A 40 3.93 -14.22 -6.35
CA GLU A 40 4.34 -14.45 -7.74
C GLU A 40 3.81 -13.44 -8.77
N THR A 41 3.20 -12.33 -8.33
CA THR A 41 2.89 -11.17 -9.17
C THR A 41 4.14 -10.33 -9.37
N ARG A 42 4.46 -9.98 -10.62
CA ARG A 42 5.65 -9.22 -10.95
C ARG A 42 5.53 -7.78 -10.46
N SER A 43 6.38 -7.39 -9.51
CA SER A 43 6.45 -6.03 -8.97
C SER A 43 7.52 -5.21 -9.68
N ILE A 44 7.13 -4.07 -10.27
CA ILE A 44 7.99 -3.08 -10.90
C ILE A 44 8.03 -1.87 -9.96
N LEU A 45 9.14 -1.71 -9.22
CA LEU A 45 9.24 -0.72 -8.17
C LEU A 45 9.75 0.62 -8.71
N LEU A 46 8.96 1.67 -8.47
CA LEU A 46 9.35 3.05 -8.73
C LEU A 46 9.61 3.76 -7.41
N SER A 47 10.79 4.31 -7.22
CA SER A 47 11.14 5.08 -6.03
C SER A 47 12.39 5.91 -6.26
N SER A 48 12.82 6.62 -5.22
CA SER A 48 14.16 7.20 -5.13
C SER A 48 14.72 7.01 -3.73
N VAL A 49 16.01 6.76 -3.64
CA VAL A 49 16.80 6.70 -2.39
C VAL A 49 17.93 7.72 -2.45
N GLY A 50 18.47 8.11 -1.31
CA GLY A 50 19.65 8.97 -1.25
C GLY A 50 20.93 8.20 -1.59
N ARG A 51 21.98 8.93 -2.01
CA ARG A 51 23.34 8.38 -2.08
C ARG A 51 23.95 8.33 -0.68
N ASP A 52 23.38 7.51 0.17
CA ASP A 52 23.77 7.36 1.57
C ASP A 52 23.73 5.88 1.99
N ARG A 53 24.18 5.61 3.21
CA ARG A 53 24.22 4.25 3.77
C ARG A 53 22.87 3.55 3.75
N LEU A 54 21.81 4.28 4.08
CA LEU A 54 20.45 3.71 4.14
C LEU A 54 19.92 3.37 2.75
N GLY A 55 20.21 4.19 1.74
CA GLY A 55 19.88 3.91 0.34
C GLY A 55 20.58 2.68 -0.20
N GLU A 56 21.88 2.54 0.09
CA GLU A 56 22.65 1.35 -0.31
C GLU A 56 22.11 0.06 0.35
N LEU A 57 21.78 0.14 1.66
CA LEU A 57 21.21 -0.99 2.39
C LEU A 57 19.82 -1.34 1.86
N ALA A 58 18.95 -0.36 1.58
CA ALA A 58 17.63 -0.58 1.03
C ALA A 58 17.71 -1.30 -0.33
N LEU A 59 18.53 -0.79 -1.26
CA LEU A 59 18.71 -1.41 -2.57
C LEU A 59 19.24 -2.85 -2.47
N ARG A 60 20.15 -3.10 -1.53
CA ARG A 60 20.68 -4.45 -1.28
C ARG A 60 19.59 -5.38 -0.78
N GLN A 61 18.85 -4.98 0.26
CA GLN A 61 17.79 -5.81 0.85
C GLN A 61 16.69 -6.11 -0.18
N ILE A 62 16.22 -5.10 -0.92
CA ILE A 62 15.17 -5.26 -1.95
C ILE A 62 15.63 -6.21 -3.07
N ARG A 63 16.87 -6.06 -3.54
CA ARG A 63 17.38 -6.86 -4.66
C ARG A 63 17.86 -8.25 -4.23
N ASP A 64 18.71 -8.32 -3.18
CA ASP A 64 19.47 -9.53 -2.87
C ASP A 64 18.73 -10.44 -1.88
N GLU A 65 17.89 -9.89 -0.99
CA GLU A 65 17.13 -10.68 -0.02
C GLU A 65 15.69 -10.96 -0.51
N TRP A 66 15.02 -9.96 -1.12
CA TRP A 66 13.66 -10.16 -1.61
C TRP A 66 13.59 -10.64 -3.06
N GLY A 67 14.64 -10.45 -3.84
CA GLY A 67 14.67 -10.80 -5.26
C GLY A 67 13.89 -9.83 -6.16
N CYS A 68 13.54 -8.65 -5.66
CA CYS A 68 12.81 -7.65 -6.43
C CYS A 68 13.72 -6.84 -7.35
N ASP A 69 13.20 -6.44 -8.50
CA ASP A 69 13.91 -5.63 -9.49
C ASP A 69 13.99 -4.16 -9.03
N THR A 70 15.20 -3.63 -8.87
CA THR A 70 15.46 -2.26 -8.41
C THR A 70 15.83 -1.28 -9.51
N ARG A 71 15.72 -1.67 -10.81
CA ARG A 71 16.19 -0.87 -11.96
C ARG A 71 15.58 0.53 -12.03
N PHE A 72 14.36 0.72 -11.53
CA PHE A 72 13.66 1.99 -11.52
C PHE A 72 13.64 2.68 -10.15
N ILE A 73 14.46 2.22 -9.21
CA ILE A 73 14.73 2.94 -7.97
C ILE A 73 15.96 3.82 -8.23
N ARG A 74 15.75 5.13 -8.28
CA ARG A 74 16.84 6.10 -8.54
C ARG A 74 17.64 6.39 -7.28
N THR A 75 18.92 6.68 -7.45
CA THR A 75 19.78 7.22 -6.39
C THR A 75 19.99 8.71 -6.60
N LEU A 76 19.63 9.54 -5.62
CA LEU A 76 19.72 10.99 -5.66
C LEU A 76 20.89 11.50 -4.82
N ASP A 77 21.56 12.56 -5.30
CA ASP A 77 22.67 13.21 -4.59
C ASP A 77 22.19 14.35 -3.67
N ASP A 78 20.98 14.88 -3.92
CA ASP A 78 20.43 16.08 -3.31
C ASP A 78 19.28 15.82 -2.29
N ALA A 79 18.96 14.56 -2.04
CA ALA A 79 17.93 14.19 -1.07
C ALA A 79 18.35 12.94 -0.30
N PRO A 80 18.14 12.88 1.02
CA PRO A 80 18.45 11.70 1.83
C PRO A 80 17.43 10.58 1.58
N THR A 81 17.84 9.34 1.86
CA THR A 81 16.91 8.22 1.95
C THR A 81 15.86 8.49 3.02
N GLY A 82 14.63 8.11 2.77
CA GLY A 82 13.51 8.33 3.68
C GLY A 82 13.74 7.65 5.04
N THR A 83 13.34 8.34 6.10
CA THR A 83 13.38 7.81 7.47
C THR A 83 12.10 8.18 8.21
N VAL A 84 11.70 7.30 9.13
CA VAL A 84 10.70 7.58 10.16
C VAL A 84 11.39 7.35 11.50
N THR A 85 11.54 8.42 12.27
CA THR A 85 12.07 8.30 13.64
C THR A 85 10.97 7.79 14.55
N VAL A 86 11.23 6.66 15.21
CA VAL A 86 10.30 6.08 16.19
C VAL A 86 10.84 6.35 17.58
N THR A 87 10.10 7.13 18.35
CA THR A 87 10.40 7.40 19.76
C THR A 87 9.34 6.73 20.63
N LEU A 88 9.77 6.16 21.75
CA LEU A 88 8.87 5.57 22.74
C LEU A 88 8.73 6.54 23.91
N ASP A 89 7.50 6.79 24.35
CA ASP A 89 7.28 7.57 25.58
C ASP A 89 7.56 6.72 26.84
N ASP A 90 7.39 7.33 28.02
CA ASP A 90 7.61 6.67 29.32
C ASP A 90 6.68 5.45 29.56
N ARG A 91 5.63 5.30 28.75
CA ARG A 91 4.69 4.16 28.78
C ARG A 91 4.98 3.13 27.69
N GLY A 92 6.00 3.39 26.85
CA GLY A 92 6.36 2.56 25.72
C GLY A 92 5.46 2.75 24.49
N GLU A 93 4.64 3.82 24.47
CA GLU A 93 3.82 4.14 23.28
C GLU A 93 4.68 4.79 22.20
N PRO A 94 4.61 4.29 20.93
CA PRO A 94 5.43 4.83 19.86
C PRO A 94 4.86 6.15 19.32
N SER A 95 5.73 7.11 19.05
CA SER A 95 5.44 8.26 18.19
C SER A 95 6.34 8.22 16.95
N TYR A 96 5.78 8.65 15.83
CA TYR A 96 6.40 8.52 14.51
C TYR A 96 6.61 9.90 13.90
N GLU A 97 7.86 10.22 13.54
CA GLU A 97 8.20 11.45 12.82
C GLU A 97 8.79 11.10 11.45
N VAL A 98 8.02 11.41 10.39
CA VAL A 98 8.44 11.16 9.02
C VAL A 98 9.39 12.25 8.56
N GLY A 99 10.64 11.88 8.24
CA GLY A 99 11.67 12.78 7.76
C GLY A 99 11.26 13.53 6.47
N THR A 100 11.60 14.82 6.42
CA THR A 100 11.40 15.68 5.25
C THR A 100 12.60 16.63 5.07
N PRO A 101 13.11 16.82 3.82
CA PRO A 101 12.75 16.09 2.60
C PRO A 101 13.24 14.64 2.60
N ALA A 102 12.69 13.81 1.72
CA ALA A 102 13.16 12.46 1.49
C ALA A 102 13.28 12.19 -0.03
N ALA A 103 14.19 11.30 -0.42
CA ALA A 103 14.42 11.01 -1.83
C ALA A 103 13.14 10.52 -2.55
N TRP A 104 12.29 9.72 -1.89
CA TRP A 104 11.01 9.27 -2.43
C TRP A 104 9.96 10.40 -2.62
N ASP A 105 10.24 11.64 -2.22
CA ASP A 105 9.46 12.81 -2.63
C ASP A 105 9.66 13.16 -4.13
N GLN A 106 10.55 12.45 -4.83
CA GLN A 106 10.90 12.65 -6.24
C GLN A 106 10.81 11.31 -7.00
N ILE A 107 9.60 10.74 -7.09
CA ILE A 107 9.34 9.51 -7.87
C ILE A 107 8.95 9.88 -9.29
N ASP A 108 9.79 9.49 -10.26
CA ASP A 108 9.45 9.58 -11.68
C ASP A 108 8.90 8.25 -12.19
N ILE A 109 8.02 8.32 -13.18
CA ILE A 109 7.56 7.17 -13.95
C ILE A 109 8.22 7.22 -15.33
N PRO A 110 9.35 6.52 -15.54
CA PRO A 110 10.06 6.57 -16.82
C PRO A 110 9.27 5.89 -17.92
N ALA A 111 9.39 6.39 -19.14
CA ALA A 111 8.70 5.85 -20.32
C ALA A 111 8.97 4.35 -20.52
N GLU A 112 10.16 3.87 -20.14
CA GLU A 112 10.50 2.45 -20.18
C GLU A 112 9.62 1.61 -19.25
N ALA A 113 9.35 2.08 -18.02
CA ALA A 113 8.47 1.39 -17.09
C ALA A 113 7.00 1.41 -17.57
N ALA A 114 6.54 2.54 -18.10
CA ALA A 114 5.21 2.67 -18.70
C ALA A 114 5.04 1.76 -19.93
N ALA A 115 6.07 1.61 -20.76
CA ALA A 115 6.06 0.75 -21.94
C ALA A 115 5.99 -0.74 -21.63
N MET A 116 6.23 -1.15 -20.39
CA MET A 116 6.04 -2.53 -19.93
C MET A 116 4.56 -2.91 -19.81
N ARG A 117 3.64 -1.94 -19.93
CA ARG A 117 2.18 -2.10 -19.87
C ARG A 117 1.73 -2.93 -18.66
N PRO A 118 2.06 -2.48 -17.42
CA PRO A 118 1.65 -3.19 -16.23
C PRO A 118 0.12 -3.25 -16.15
N GLU A 119 -0.41 -4.37 -15.66
CA GLU A 119 -1.86 -4.58 -15.51
C GLU A 119 -2.44 -3.77 -14.34
N ALA A 120 -1.61 -3.44 -13.33
CA ALA A 120 -2.02 -2.56 -12.23
C ALA A 120 -0.99 -1.46 -11.96
N PHE A 121 -1.50 -0.29 -11.55
CA PHE A 121 -0.73 0.80 -10.97
C PHE A 121 -1.13 0.98 -9.51
N VAL A 122 -0.17 0.83 -8.61
CA VAL A 122 -0.39 0.86 -7.15
C VAL A 122 0.29 2.08 -6.56
N PHE A 123 -0.46 2.88 -5.83
CA PHE A 123 0.05 4.09 -5.20
C PHE A 123 -0.62 4.36 -3.86
N GLY A 124 0.07 5.08 -2.99
CA GLY A 124 -0.40 5.46 -1.66
C GLY A 124 -0.47 6.97 -1.47
N SER A 125 -1.31 7.43 -0.55
CA SER A 125 -1.48 8.85 -0.29
C SER A 125 -0.25 9.49 0.36
N VAL A 126 0.60 8.74 1.04
CA VAL A 126 1.81 9.27 1.69
C VAL A 126 2.79 9.81 0.66
N ALA A 127 3.00 9.10 -0.46
CA ALA A 127 3.83 9.58 -1.55
C ALA A 127 3.29 10.86 -2.22
N LEU A 128 1.98 11.09 -2.12
CA LEU A 128 1.31 12.28 -2.67
C LEU A 128 1.54 13.56 -1.85
N ARG A 129 2.25 13.49 -0.71
CA ARG A 129 2.66 14.70 0.02
C ARG A 129 3.51 15.62 -0.87
N SER A 130 4.30 15.04 -1.75
CA SER A 130 5.16 15.78 -2.70
C SER A 130 4.38 16.29 -3.91
N GLY A 131 4.58 17.56 -4.24
CA GLY A 131 4.04 18.15 -5.47
C GLY A 131 4.65 17.56 -6.74
N HIS A 132 5.88 17.05 -6.68
CA HIS A 132 6.54 16.34 -7.77
C HIS A 132 5.78 15.02 -8.06
N ASN A 133 5.57 14.19 -7.04
CA ASN A 133 4.88 12.91 -7.19
C ASN A 133 3.45 13.09 -7.69
N ARG A 134 2.72 14.11 -7.16
CA ARG A 134 1.36 14.40 -7.64
C ARG A 134 1.32 14.67 -9.16
N ARG A 135 2.30 15.43 -9.69
CA ARG A 135 2.38 15.68 -11.13
C ARG A 135 2.74 14.40 -11.89
N SER A 136 3.82 13.73 -11.48
CA SER A 136 4.28 12.49 -12.13
C SER A 136 3.19 11.43 -12.23
N PHE A 137 2.44 11.21 -11.12
CA PHE A 137 1.37 10.22 -11.09
C PHE A 137 0.14 10.65 -11.89
N ALA A 138 -0.23 11.95 -11.82
CA ALA A 138 -1.36 12.48 -12.60
C ALA A 138 -1.10 12.36 -14.10
N ASP A 139 0.08 12.76 -14.57
CA ASP A 139 0.49 12.68 -15.98
C ASP A 139 0.45 11.21 -16.49
N PHE A 140 0.93 10.27 -15.69
CA PHE A 140 0.88 8.86 -16.03
C PHE A 140 -0.58 8.34 -16.12
N LEU A 141 -1.41 8.68 -15.14
CA LEU A 141 -2.80 8.22 -15.05
C LEU A 141 -3.70 8.75 -16.19
N GLU A 142 -3.32 9.85 -16.88
CA GLU A 142 -4.09 10.38 -18.03
C GLU A 142 -4.18 9.40 -19.19
N SER A 143 -3.15 8.57 -19.39
CA SER A 143 -3.08 7.61 -20.51
C SER A 143 -3.06 6.15 -20.06
N TYR A 144 -3.19 5.89 -18.75
CA TYR A 144 -3.13 4.54 -18.21
C TYR A 144 -4.51 3.90 -18.17
N ASP A 145 -4.65 2.74 -18.81
CA ASP A 145 -5.88 1.99 -18.97
C ASP A 145 -5.97 0.70 -18.12
N GLY A 146 -4.92 0.39 -17.32
CA GLY A 146 -4.91 -0.73 -16.38
C GLY A 146 -5.62 -0.42 -15.05
N LEU A 147 -5.60 -1.39 -14.14
CA LEU A 147 -6.22 -1.30 -12.81
C LEU A 147 -5.47 -0.29 -11.92
N ARG A 148 -6.17 0.71 -11.39
CA ARG A 148 -5.63 1.77 -10.53
C ARG A 148 -5.96 1.46 -9.08
N CYS A 149 -4.93 1.07 -8.31
CA CYS A 149 -5.07 0.64 -6.91
C CYS A 149 -4.52 1.71 -5.96
N PHE A 150 -5.36 2.25 -5.10
CA PHE A 150 -5.01 3.33 -4.18
C PHE A 150 -5.17 2.92 -2.72
N ASP A 151 -4.11 3.11 -1.93
CA ASP A 151 -4.16 3.01 -0.46
C ASP A 151 -4.40 4.39 0.15
N ALA A 152 -5.52 4.56 0.84
CA ALA A 152 -5.89 5.82 1.50
C ALA A 152 -4.83 6.26 2.51
N ASN A 153 -4.33 5.35 3.32
CA ASN A 153 -3.22 5.49 4.27
C ASN A 153 -3.06 6.92 4.84
N LEU A 154 -4.14 7.43 5.47
CA LEU A 154 -4.22 8.82 5.95
C LEU A 154 -3.22 9.05 7.10
N ARG A 155 -2.30 10.01 6.92
CA ARG A 155 -1.22 10.32 7.87
C ARG A 155 -1.03 11.85 7.99
N PRO A 156 -1.91 12.57 8.69
CA PRO A 156 -1.70 13.98 8.94
C PRO A 156 -0.39 14.23 9.70
N PRO A 157 0.35 15.33 9.43
CA PRO A 157 0.04 16.40 8.48
C PRO A 157 0.50 16.15 7.04
N HIS A 158 1.05 14.97 6.71
CA HIS A 158 1.65 14.67 5.40
C HIS A 158 0.64 14.60 4.26
N ASN A 159 -0.61 14.24 4.57
CA ASN A 159 -1.73 14.23 3.64
C ASN A 159 -3.00 14.73 4.33
N SER A 160 -4.03 15.08 3.57
CA SER A 160 -5.32 15.52 4.08
C SER A 160 -6.47 14.69 3.53
N VAL A 161 -7.60 14.76 4.21
CA VAL A 161 -8.85 14.12 3.80
C VAL A 161 -9.23 14.52 2.38
N GLU A 162 -9.15 15.82 2.08
CA GLU A 162 -9.50 16.38 0.76
C GLU A 162 -8.60 15.80 -0.34
N MET A 163 -7.30 15.71 -0.06
CA MET A 163 -6.35 15.13 -1.01
C MET A 163 -6.64 13.64 -1.25
N VAL A 164 -6.90 12.87 -0.18
CA VAL A 164 -7.24 11.44 -0.31
C VAL A 164 -8.52 11.26 -1.12
N LEU A 165 -9.56 12.06 -0.88
CA LEU A 165 -10.81 12.02 -1.62
C LEU A 165 -10.66 12.48 -3.09
N GLU A 166 -9.79 13.45 -3.36
CA GLU A 166 -9.46 13.87 -4.72
C GLU A 166 -8.80 12.72 -5.50
N TRP A 167 -7.81 12.06 -4.90
CA TRP A 167 -7.08 10.98 -5.54
C TRP A 167 -7.88 9.68 -5.64
N ALA A 168 -8.80 9.43 -4.71
CA ALA A 168 -9.72 8.31 -4.79
C ALA A 168 -10.55 8.33 -6.09
N ARG A 169 -10.90 9.51 -6.62
CA ARG A 169 -11.60 9.64 -7.91
C ARG A 169 -10.82 9.16 -9.12
N ARG A 170 -9.53 8.91 -8.97
CA ARG A 170 -8.63 8.39 -10.00
C ARG A 170 -8.38 6.89 -9.87
N ALA A 171 -8.95 6.25 -8.85
CA ALA A 171 -8.77 4.85 -8.54
C ALA A 171 -9.94 3.99 -9.01
N ASP A 172 -9.65 2.75 -9.34
CA ASP A 172 -10.64 1.69 -9.59
C ASP A 172 -10.82 0.82 -8.32
N PHE A 173 -9.75 0.69 -7.54
CA PHE A 173 -9.73 -0.01 -6.27
C PHE A 173 -9.16 0.89 -5.18
N LEU A 174 -9.93 1.11 -4.13
CA LEU A 174 -9.56 1.90 -2.94
C LEU A 174 -9.49 0.99 -1.71
N LYS A 175 -8.37 1.02 -1.00
CA LYS A 175 -8.24 0.35 0.31
C LYS A 175 -8.06 1.40 1.41
N MET A 176 -8.65 1.12 2.54
CA MET A 176 -8.53 1.91 3.78
C MET A 176 -8.69 1.03 5.02
N ASN A 177 -8.43 1.58 6.20
CA ASN A 177 -8.79 0.96 7.47
C ASN A 177 -10.12 1.51 8.04
N GLY A 178 -10.58 0.99 9.19
CA GLY A 178 -11.84 1.40 9.81
C GLY A 178 -11.86 2.86 10.27
N GLU A 179 -10.74 3.37 10.81
CA GLU A 179 -10.63 4.76 11.23
C GLU A 179 -10.66 5.72 10.03
N GLU A 180 -9.99 5.34 8.96
CA GLU A 180 -10.00 6.08 7.69
C GLU A 180 -11.40 6.09 7.08
N LEU A 181 -12.13 4.95 7.13
CA LEU A 181 -13.53 4.89 6.70
C LEU A 181 -14.40 5.88 7.47
N ASP A 182 -14.21 5.99 8.78
CA ASP A 182 -14.97 6.92 9.61
C ASP A 182 -14.72 8.38 9.24
N VAL A 183 -13.48 8.74 9.00
CA VAL A 183 -13.08 10.10 8.62
C VAL A 183 -13.55 10.42 7.18
N LEU A 184 -13.24 9.54 6.23
CA LEU A 184 -13.56 9.74 4.81
C LEU A 184 -15.07 9.65 4.56
N GLY A 185 -15.78 8.74 5.23
CA GLY A 185 -17.23 8.58 5.13
C GLY A 185 -17.99 9.82 5.64
N ARG A 186 -17.52 10.42 6.74
CA ARG A 186 -18.06 11.70 7.21
C ARG A 186 -17.85 12.82 6.19
N ALA A 187 -16.66 12.91 5.62
CA ALA A 187 -16.36 13.89 4.58
C ALA A 187 -17.15 13.65 3.28
N ALA A 188 -17.54 12.40 3.01
CA ALA A 188 -18.44 12.04 1.92
C ALA A 188 -19.93 12.31 2.22
N GLY A 189 -20.25 12.87 3.38
CA GLY A 189 -21.62 13.27 3.76
C GLY A 189 -22.44 12.17 4.44
N CYS A 190 -21.86 11.03 4.81
CA CYS A 190 -22.58 9.94 5.48
C CYS A 190 -22.80 10.19 6.99
N GLY A 191 -22.02 11.10 7.62
CA GLY A 191 -22.07 11.32 9.05
C GLY A 191 -21.63 10.09 9.85
N ASP A 192 -22.37 9.74 10.91
CA ASP A 192 -22.09 8.59 11.79
C ASP A 192 -22.81 7.30 11.32
N GLY A 193 -23.05 7.16 10.01
CA GLY A 193 -23.66 5.97 9.42
C GLY A 193 -22.84 4.70 9.66
N ASP A 194 -23.51 3.54 9.47
CA ASP A 194 -22.85 2.24 9.51
C ASP A 194 -21.78 2.09 8.38
N PRO A 195 -20.90 1.08 8.44
CA PRO A 195 -19.85 0.89 7.44
C PRO A 195 -20.35 0.79 6.01
N GLU A 196 -21.50 0.13 5.77
CA GLU A 196 -22.06 -0.02 4.42
C GLU A 196 -22.54 1.31 3.85
N SER A 197 -23.21 2.11 4.69
CA SER A 197 -23.65 3.46 4.32
C SER A 197 -22.46 4.37 3.97
N LYS A 198 -21.35 4.29 4.73
CA LYS A 198 -20.11 5.03 4.46
C LYS A 198 -19.46 4.59 3.16
N LEU A 199 -19.39 3.27 2.90
CA LEU A 199 -18.87 2.72 1.65
C LEU A 199 -19.67 3.20 0.43
N ASN A 200 -21.00 3.17 0.52
CA ASN A 200 -21.88 3.65 -0.55
C ASN A 200 -21.73 5.15 -0.79
N ALA A 201 -21.60 5.96 0.26
CA ALA A 201 -21.36 7.40 0.14
C ALA A 201 -20.02 7.68 -0.55
N LEU A 202 -18.95 6.97 -0.15
CA LEU A 202 -17.63 7.10 -0.77
C LEU A 202 -17.65 6.68 -2.23
N ALA A 203 -18.30 5.55 -2.57
CA ALA A 203 -18.45 5.10 -3.95
C ALA A 203 -19.22 6.11 -4.79
N GLY A 204 -20.34 6.64 -4.27
CA GLY A 204 -21.12 7.67 -4.94
C GLY A 204 -20.36 8.96 -5.21
N MET A 205 -19.49 9.38 -4.26
CA MET A 205 -18.68 10.60 -4.38
C MET A 205 -17.44 10.43 -5.28
N SER A 206 -16.77 9.28 -5.20
CA SER A 206 -15.50 9.03 -5.90
C SER A 206 -15.68 8.34 -7.25
N GLY A 207 -16.75 7.59 -7.45
CA GLY A 207 -16.95 6.71 -8.59
C GLY A 207 -16.23 5.37 -8.49
N VAL A 208 -15.53 5.09 -7.37
CA VAL A 208 -14.80 3.83 -7.15
C VAL A 208 -15.79 2.69 -6.92
N ASN A 209 -15.67 1.63 -7.71
CA ASN A 209 -16.56 0.47 -7.65
C ASN A 209 -16.04 -0.68 -6.79
N THR A 210 -14.80 -0.61 -6.35
CA THR A 210 -14.16 -1.60 -5.47
C THR A 210 -13.51 -0.88 -4.29
N ILE A 211 -14.08 -1.04 -3.10
CA ILE A 211 -13.55 -0.42 -1.87
C ILE A 211 -13.42 -1.51 -0.81
N CYS A 212 -12.21 -1.67 -0.23
CA CYS A 212 -11.96 -2.59 0.88
C CYS A 212 -11.60 -1.83 2.15
N VAL A 213 -12.14 -2.30 3.27
CA VAL A 213 -11.88 -1.78 4.60
C VAL A 213 -11.36 -2.88 5.51
N THR A 214 -10.13 -2.73 5.99
CA THR A 214 -9.59 -3.59 7.05
C THR A 214 -10.01 -3.06 8.41
N ARG A 215 -10.38 -3.94 9.36
CA ARG A 215 -11.00 -3.56 10.62
C ARG A 215 -10.39 -4.29 11.83
N ALA A 216 -9.07 -4.39 11.87
CA ALA A 216 -8.32 -5.06 12.95
C ALA A 216 -8.93 -6.43 13.33
N GLU A 217 -9.57 -6.51 14.49
CA GLU A 217 -10.20 -7.75 15.00
C GLU A 217 -11.59 -8.04 14.40
N GLU A 218 -12.18 -7.05 13.73
CA GLU A 218 -13.49 -7.23 13.10
C GLU A 218 -13.37 -7.73 11.66
N PRO A 219 -14.44 -8.33 11.08
CA PRO A 219 -14.43 -8.74 9.69
C PRO A 219 -14.13 -7.56 8.75
N ALA A 220 -13.22 -7.75 7.80
CA ALA A 220 -13.03 -6.80 6.71
C ALA A 220 -14.32 -6.68 5.89
N VAL A 221 -14.55 -5.51 5.32
CA VAL A 221 -15.74 -5.24 4.49
C VAL A 221 -15.30 -4.78 3.12
N MET A 222 -15.98 -5.25 2.06
CA MET A 222 -15.72 -4.85 0.69
C MET A 222 -17.02 -4.45 -0.01
N LEU A 223 -16.99 -3.29 -0.65
CA LEU A 223 -17.93 -2.96 -1.71
C LEU A 223 -17.32 -3.38 -3.04
N TRP A 224 -18.05 -4.17 -3.82
CA TRP A 224 -17.68 -4.55 -5.18
C TRP A 224 -18.88 -4.51 -6.10
N GLN A 225 -18.82 -3.65 -7.11
CA GLN A 225 -19.91 -3.46 -8.12
C GLN A 225 -21.29 -3.24 -7.48
N GLY A 226 -21.36 -2.47 -6.39
CA GLY A 226 -22.59 -2.14 -5.69
C GLY A 226 -23.09 -3.19 -4.69
N ALA A 227 -22.43 -4.34 -4.57
CA ALA A 227 -22.73 -5.36 -3.55
C ALA A 227 -21.70 -5.28 -2.39
N VAL A 228 -22.17 -5.45 -1.16
CA VAL A 228 -21.32 -5.48 0.02
C VAL A 228 -21.03 -6.91 0.45
N PHE A 229 -19.76 -7.20 0.71
CA PHE A 229 -19.26 -8.49 1.18
C PHE A 229 -18.58 -8.31 2.53
N HIS A 230 -18.83 -9.24 3.44
CA HIS A 230 -18.16 -9.30 4.75
C HIS A 230 -17.15 -10.45 4.76
N GLY A 231 -15.94 -10.17 5.22
CA GLY A 231 -14.89 -11.16 5.37
C GLY A 231 -15.10 -12.04 6.60
N GLU A 232 -14.23 -13.04 6.72
CA GLU A 232 -14.10 -13.86 7.93
C GLU A 232 -12.98 -13.28 8.81
N THR A 233 -13.01 -13.52 10.10
CA THR A 233 -11.89 -13.22 11.01
C THR A 233 -11.00 -14.44 11.16
N PHE A 234 -9.70 -14.21 11.23
CA PHE A 234 -8.70 -15.24 11.52
C PHE A 234 -7.98 -14.86 12.82
N PRO A 235 -8.46 -15.32 13.98
CA PRO A 235 -7.85 -14.99 15.26
C PRO A 235 -6.40 -15.50 15.32
N VAL A 236 -5.47 -14.59 15.61
CA VAL A 236 -4.06 -14.90 15.78
C VAL A 236 -3.50 -14.15 17.00
N GLU A 237 -2.42 -14.65 17.57
CA GLU A 237 -1.65 -13.86 18.52
C GLU A 237 -0.89 -12.77 17.74
N VAL A 238 -1.17 -11.50 18.03
CA VAL A 238 -0.52 -10.37 17.38
C VAL A 238 0.88 -10.20 17.97
N VAL A 239 1.90 -10.38 17.12
CA VAL A 239 3.31 -10.18 17.46
C VAL A 239 3.77 -8.78 17.04
N ASP A 240 3.31 -8.33 15.85
CA ASP A 240 3.60 -7.01 15.31
C ASP A 240 2.43 -6.57 14.41
N ALA A 241 1.81 -5.44 14.70
CA ALA A 241 0.64 -4.97 13.93
C ALA A 241 1.01 -4.37 12.56
N VAL A 242 2.30 -4.21 12.27
CA VAL A 242 2.77 -3.55 11.03
C VAL A 242 2.66 -4.49 9.83
N GLY A 243 2.24 -3.94 8.68
CA GLY A 243 2.23 -4.66 7.40
C GLY A 243 1.01 -5.55 7.13
N GLY A 244 0.14 -5.81 8.12
CA GLY A 244 -1.06 -6.62 7.90
C GLY A 244 -2.01 -6.04 6.86
N GLY A 245 -2.21 -4.72 6.89
CA GLY A 245 -2.99 -3.98 5.90
C GLY A 245 -2.36 -3.97 4.50
N ASP A 246 -1.03 -3.96 4.44
CA ASP A 246 -0.28 -3.98 3.17
C ASP A 246 -0.33 -5.36 2.53
N ALA A 247 -0.20 -6.41 3.33
CA ALA A 247 -0.37 -7.80 2.89
C ALA A 247 -1.79 -8.09 2.42
N PHE A 248 -2.81 -7.59 3.14
CA PHE A 248 -4.20 -7.64 2.72
C PHE A 248 -4.38 -6.97 1.34
N PHE A 249 -3.86 -5.75 1.18
CA PHE A 249 -3.97 -5.01 -0.08
C PHE A 249 -3.29 -5.74 -1.23
N ALA A 250 -2.07 -6.27 -1.02
CA ALA A 250 -1.37 -7.08 -2.00
C ALA A 250 -2.18 -8.30 -2.45
N SER A 251 -2.75 -9.07 -1.50
CA SER A 251 -3.57 -10.24 -1.81
C SER A 251 -4.85 -9.90 -2.57
N MET A 252 -5.48 -8.75 -2.28
CA MET A 252 -6.64 -8.27 -3.03
C MET A 252 -6.26 -7.89 -4.46
N ILE A 253 -5.14 -7.17 -4.66
CA ILE A 253 -4.62 -6.82 -6.00
C ILE A 253 -4.31 -8.08 -6.79
N ASP A 254 -3.58 -9.02 -6.19
CA ASP A 254 -3.27 -10.31 -6.82
C ASP A 254 -4.55 -11.03 -7.28
N SER A 255 -5.57 -11.07 -6.42
CA SER A 255 -6.86 -11.69 -6.75
C SER A 255 -7.59 -10.99 -7.89
N LEU A 256 -7.54 -9.66 -7.96
CA LEU A 256 -8.15 -8.88 -9.05
C LEU A 256 -7.46 -9.09 -10.40
N LEU A 257 -6.16 -9.41 -10.38
CA LEU A 257 -5.38 -9.68 -11.59
C LEU A 257 -5.49 -11.13 -12.09
N HIS A 258 -6.15 -12.01 -11.33
CA HIS A 258 -6.34 -13.42 -11.70
C HIS A 258 -7.83 -13.75 -11.90
N PRO A 259 -8.42 -13.50 -13.06
CA PRO A 259 -9.81 -13.82 -13.33
C PRO A 259 -10.08 -15.35 -13.41
N PRO A 260 -11.30 -15.84 -13.04
CA PRO A 260 -12.44 -15.04 -12.63
C PRO A 260 -12.30 -14.54 -11.18
N PHE A 261 -12.66 -13.27 -10.93
CA PHE A 261 -12.62 -12.70 -9.61
C PHE A 261 -13.78 -13.23 -8.73
N ASP A 262 -13.44 -13.82 -7.59
CA ASP A 262 -14.36 -14.25 -6.54
C ASP A 262 -14.24 -13.31 -5.33
N PRO A 263 -15.19 -12.37 -5.12
CA PRO A 263 -15.11 -11.38 -4.06
C PRO A 263 -14.97 -11.97 -2.65
N ALA A 264 -15.76 -12.99 -2.34
CA ALA A 264 -15.76 -13.63 -1.02
C ALA A 264 -14.45 -14.40 -0.78
N GLY A 265 -14.01 -15.18 -1.75
CA GLY A 265 -12.75 -15.92 -1.68
C GLY A 265 -11.53 -14.99 -1.63
N ALA A 266 -11.53 -13.91 -2.40
CA ALA A 266 -10.47 -12.90 -2.36
C ALA A 266 -10.37 -12.22 -1.00
N LEU A 267 -11.51 -11.78 -0.45
CA LEU A 267 -11.58 -11.14 0.86
C LEU A 267 -11.09 -12.08 1.97
N ARG A 268 -11.47 -13.36 1.91
CA ARG A 268 -11.00 -14.39 2.83
C ARG A 268 -9.48 -14.58 2.75
N ARG A 269 -8.91 -14.76 1.54
CA ARG A 269 -7.45 -14.92 1.35
C ARG A 269 -6.69 -13.70 1.86
N ALA A 270 -7.15 -12.51 1.52
CA ALA A 270 -6.52 -11.27 1.94
C ALA A 270 -6.52 -11.08 3.46
N THR A 271 -7.66 -11.37 4.12
CA THR A 271 -7.75 -11.32 5.59
C THR A 271 -6.84 -12.35 6.23
N ALA A 272 -6.81 -13.58 5.72
CA ALA A 272 -5.95 -14.64 6.23
C ALA A 272 -4.46 -14.27 6.10
N LEU A 273 -4.04 -13.69 4.96
CA LEU A 273 -2.66 -13.25 4.76
C LEU A 273 -2.29 -12.09 5.70
N GLY A 274 -3.16 -11.09 5.84
CA GLY A 274 -2.95 -9.99 6.79
C GLY A 274 -2.81 -10.49 8.23
N SER A 275 -3.66 -11.43 8.66
CA SER A 275 -3.58 -12.07 9.98
C SER A 275 -2.29 -12.88 10.15
N TRP A 276 -1.86 -13.59 9.11
CA TRP A 276 -0.59 -14.32 9.11
C TRP A 276 0.61 -13.37 9.27
N VAL A 277 0.61 -12.21 8.61
CA VAL A 277 1.70 -11.22 8.74
C VAL A 277 1.75 -10.66 10.16
N VAL A 278 0.63 -10.22 10.74
CA VAL A 278 0.65 -9.63 12.10
C VAL A 278 0.98 -10.64 13.20
N SER A 279 0.93 -11.94 12.92
CA SER A 279 1.42 -12.98 13.83
C SER A 279 2.95 -13.18 13.79
N ARG A 280 3.67 -12.33 13.06
CA ARG A 280 5.13 -12.39 12.86
C ARG A 280 5.75 -11.03 13.10
N ARG A 281 7.09 -10.99 13.20
CA ARG A 281 7.82 -9.73 13.36
C ARG A 281 8.04 -9.05 12.02
N GLY A 282 7.77 -7.75 11.97
CA GLY A 282 8.01 -6.89 10.82
C GLY A 282 6.95 -7.03 9.73
N ALA A 283 6.93 -6.06 8.83
CA ALA A 283 5.96 -5.97 7.75
C ALA A 283 6.24 -6.94 6.58
N GLN A 284 7.44 -7.50 6.49
CA GLN A 284 7.88 -8.38 5.40
C GLN A 284 8.44 -9.71 5.94
N PRO A 285 7.62 -10.51 6.65
CA PRO A 285 8.07 -11.80 7.14
C PRO A 285 8.36 -12.73 5.96
N PRO A 286 9.45 -13.54 6.01
CA PRO A 286 9.77 -14.46 4.94
C PRO A 286 8.66 -15.51 4.78
N TYR A 287 8.29 -15.79 3.52
CA TYR A 287 7.31 -16.83 3.20
C TYR A 287 7.98 -18.21 3.30
N ASP A 288 7.55 -18.98 4.29
CA ASP A 288 8.14 -20.27 4.67
C ASP A 288 7.27 -21.49 4.27
N GLY A 289 6.18 -21.24 3.53
CA GLY A 289 5.21 -22.26 3.13
C GLY A 289 4.04 -22.41 4.12
N SER A 290 4.04 -21.70 5.25
CA SER A 290 2.92 -21.66 6.22
C SER A 290 1.90 -20.55 5.95
N GLN A 291 2.23 -19.64 5.02
CA GLN A 291 1.30 -18.57 4.64
C GLN A 291 0.04 -19.13 3.97
N PRO A 292 -1.13 -18.52 4.20
CA PRO A 292 -2.37 -18.89 3.51
C PRO A 292 -2.26 -18.61 2.00
N ARG A 293 -2.91 -19.48 1.21
CA ARG A 293 -2.95 -19.40 -0.26
C ARG A 293 -4.36 -19.14 -0.76
#